data_990ffc117581a2a697181be0464ada72
#
_entry.id   990ffc117581a2a697181be0464ada72
#
_cell.length_a   1.000
_cell.length_b   1.000
_cell.length_c   1.000
_cell.angle_alpha   90.00
_cell.angle_beta   90.00
_cell.angle_gamma   90.00
#
_symmetry.space_group_name_H-M   'P 1'
#
loop_
_entity.id
_entity.type
_entity.pdbx_description
1 polymer ?
#
loop_
_entity_poly.entity_id
_entity_poly.type
_entity_poly.pdbx_seq_one_letter_code
_entity_poly.pdbx_strand_id
1 'polypeptide(L)'
;MSGNGFFQRLAIEPPFRILVRQALQLFKLSTQTRALWEISRRPQYLIGTLAAAEQAWRQGVKEISVIEFGVAGGNGLVSLQEEAEAVERDTGIAIKVYGFDMGAVGLPDFIGDYRDHPDVWQPGDFPMDEAKLRARLSARTTLILGNVKDTVGSFFQSHRPPPIGFVSIDVDLYSSSRDALGVFHSPGSQMLWHAPVYFDDIDFIFNHRFAGELLAIDEFNGLSQHVKLDRWHGVANGRPFPERHFLTKMYVAHNLRAAAQSQPDRDKALLPLRA
;
A
#
# COMPACT_ATOMS: atom_id res chain seq x y z
N MET A 1 11.30 -36.23 -9.64
CA MET A 1 10.65 -34.93 -10.02
C MET A 1 9.16 -35.13 -9.84
N SER A 2 8.58 -34.50 -8.81
CA SER A 2 7.17 -34.74 -8.47
C SER A 2 6.26 -34.15 -9.55
N GLY A 3 5.21 -34.85 -9.94
CA GLY A 3 4.24 -34.44 -10.98
C GLY A 3 3.58 -33.08 -10.74
N ASN A 4 3.57 -32.59 -9.50
CA ASN A 4 3.07 -31.25 -9.14
C ASN A 4 3.84 -30.10 -9.84
N GLY A 5 5.15 -30.24 -10.07
CA GLY A 5 5.93 -29.16 -10.70
C GLY A 5 5.63 -28.98 -12.20
N PHE A 6 5.26 -30.05 -12.90
CA PHE A 6 4.91 -29.94 -14.32
C PHE A 6 3.57 -29.22 -14.53
N PHE A 7 2.52 -29.61 -13.80
CA PHE A 7 1.21 -28.95 -13.90
C PHE A 7 1.25 -27.49 -13.45
N GLN A 8 2.04 -27.16 -12.43
CA GLN A 8 2.24 -25.77 -12.01
C GLN A 8 2.89 -24.94 -13.12
N ARG A 9 3.93 -25.47 -13.79
CA ARG A 9 4.57 -24.77 -14.92
C ARG A 9 3.61 -24.58 -16.08
N LEU A 10 2.87 -25.61 -16.47
CA LEU A 10 1.88 -25.52 -17.55
C LEU A 10 0.80 -24.47 -17.24
N ALA A 11 0.33 -24.38 -15.99
CA ALA A 11 -0.70 -23.44 -15.59
C ALA A 11 -0.22 -21.95 -15.68
N ILE A 12 1.09 -21.71 -15.60
CA ILE A 12 1.69 -20.37 -15.68
C ILE A 12 1.99 -19.96 -17.14
N GLU A 13 2.12 -20.91 -18.06
CA GLU A 13 2.39 -20.59 -19.46
C GLU A 13 1.19 -19.91 -20.16
N PRO A 14 1.43 -18.85 -20.97
CA PRO A 14 0.38 -18.30 -21.80
C PRO A 14 -0.08 -19.30 -22.88
N PRO A 15 -1.38 -19.39 -23.22
CA PRO A 15 -2.51 -18.62 -22.66
C PRO A 15 -3.12 -19.22 -21.38
N PHE A 16 -2.63 -20.37 -20.91
CA PHE A 16 -3.24 -21.14 -19.83
C PHE A 16 -3.38 -20.35 -18.52
N ARG A 17 -2.42 -19.51 -18.16
CA ARG A 17 -2.49 -18.66 -16.96
C ARG A 17 -3.73 -17.76 -16.94
N ILE A 18 -4.16 -17.26 -18.10
CA ILE A 18 -5.37 -16.41 -18.22
C ILE A 18 -6.61 -17.27 -17.95
N LEU A 19 -6.67 -18.46 -18.56
CA LEU A 19 -7.79 -19.38 -18.37
C LEU A 19 -7.90 -19.86 -16.92
N VAL A 20 -6.76 -20.20 -16.30
CA VAL A 20 -6.69 -20.59 -14.88
C VAL A 20 -7.18 -19.45 -14.00
N ARG A 21 -6.73 -18.20 -14.23
CA ARG A 21 -7.20 -17.04 -13.48
C ARG A 21 -8.71 -16.84 -13.59
N GLN A 22 -9.27 -16.98 -14.79
CA GLN A 22 -10.72 -16.88 -15.01
C GLN A 22 -11.49 -17.99 -14.28
N ALA A 23 -11.00 -19.23 -14.36
CA ALA A 23 -11.62 -20.36 -13.65
C ALA A 23 -11.57 -20.16 -12.13
N LEU A 24 -10.44 -19.67 -11.60
CA LEU A 24 -10.28 -19.41 -10.17
C LEU A 24 -11.26 -18.37 -9.63
N GLN A 25 -11.70 -17.40 -10.45
CA GLN A 25 -12.69 -16.40 -10.04
C GLN A 25 -14.07 -17.00 -9.70
N LEU A 26 -14.34 -18.23 -10.13
CA LEU A 26 -15.59 -18.94 -9.82
C LEU A 26 -15.59 -19.60 -8.44
N PHE A 27 -14.46 -19.61 -7.74
CA PHE A 27 -14.30 -20.29 -6.47
C PHE A 27 -14.08 -19.30 -5.32
N LYS A 28 -14.41 -19.74 -4.10
CA LYS A 28 -14.02 -19.04 -2.87
C LYS A 28 -12.55 -19.35 -2.60
N LEU A 29 -11.69 -18.34 -2.70
CA LEU A 29 -10.24 -18.49 -2.59
C LEU A 29 -9.72 -17.81 -1.33
N SER A 30 -8.61 -18.33 -0.79
CA SER A 30 -7.84 -17.65 0.25
C SER A 30 -7.22 -16.35 -0.29
N THR A 31 -6.91 -15.41 0.60
CA THR A 31 -6.24 -14.16 0.25
C THR A 31 -4.87 -14.40 -0.39
N GLN A 32 -4.13 -15.44 0.01
CA GLN A 32 -2.86 -15.83 -0.62
C GLN A 32 -3.05 -16.23 -2.08
N THR A 33 -4.03 -17.09 -2.38
CA THR A 33 -4.33 -17.50 -3.77
C THR A 33 -4.81 -16.30 -4.59
N ARG A 34 -5.67 -15.45 -4.02
CA ARG A 34 -6.14 -14.22 -4.67
C ARG A 34 -4.98 -13.26 -4.96
N ALA A 35 -4.06 -13.07 -4.01
CA ALA A 35 -2.88 -12.23 -4.17
C ALA A 35 -1.93 -12.78 -5.23
N LEU A 36 -1.70 -14.10 -5.25
CA LEU A 36 -0.84 -14.77 -6.24
C LEU A 36 -1.38 -14.62 -7.66
N TRP A 37 -2.69 -14.85 -7.85
CA TRP A 37 -3.35 -14.82 -9.16
C TRP A 37 -3.97 -13.47 -9.50
N GLU A 38 -3.73 -12.45 -8.68
CA GLU A 38 -4.21 -11.07 -8.88
C GLU A 38 -5.74 -10.96 -9.03
N ILE A 39 -6.45 -11.75 -8.22
CA ILE A 39 -7.92 -11.78 -8.18
C ILE A 39 -8.39 -10.75 -7.16
N SER A 40 -8.29 -9.49 -7.52
CA SER A 40 -8.71 -8.31 -6.77
C SER A 40 -8.98 -7.16 -7.74
N ARG A 41 -9.76 -6.18 -7.32
CA ARG A 41 -9.93 -4.92 -8.05
C ARG A 41 -8.66 -4.08 -8.06
N ARG A 42 -7.93 -4.09 -6.91
CA ARG A 42 -6.63 -3.45 -6.71
C ARG A 42 -5.63 -4.47 -6.15
N PRO A 43 -5.02 -5.32 -7.01
CA PRO A 43 -4.13 -6.38 -6.54
C PRO A 43 -2.98 -5.89 -5.68
N GLN A 44 -2.45 -4.68 -5.95
CA GLN A 44 -1.40 -4.04 -5.15
C GLN A 44 -1.82 -3.84 -3.68
N TYR A 45 -3.09 -3.53 -3.42
CA TYR A 45 -3.61 -3.36 -2.06
C TYR A 45 -3.70 -4.69 -1.32
N LEU A 46 -4.21 -5.73 -1.99
CA LEU A 46 -4.24 -7.07 -1.41
C LEU A 46 -2.83 -7.59 -1.13
N ILE A 47 -1.90 -7.45 -2.08
CA ILE A 47 -0.51 -7.91 -1.94
C ILE A 47 0.18 -7.16 -0.80
N GLY A 48 0.08 -5.83 -0.75
CA GLY A 48 0.68 -5.01 0.29
C GLY A 48 0.12 -5.33 1.68
N THR A 49 -1.21 -5.42 1.81
CA THR A 49 -1.88 -5.71 3.08
C THR A 49 -1.57 -7.12 3.58
N LEU A 50 -1.57 -8.13 2.70
CA LEU A 50 -1.23 -9.50 3.07
C LEU A 50 0.23 -9.62 3.53
N ALA A 51 1.17 -9.02 2.81
CA ALA A 51 2.57 -9.00 3.20
C ALA A 51 2.79 -8.29 4.55
N ALA A 52 2.05 -7.21 4.81
CA ALA A 52 2.05 -6.53 6.11
C ALA A 52 1.53 -7.43 7.22
N ALA A 53 0.45 -8.19 7.00
CA ALA A 53 -0.07 -9.15 7.97
C ALA A 53 0.93 -10.28 8.25
N GLU A 54 1.65 -10.77 7.23
CA GLU A 54 2.73 -11.75 7.40
C GLU A 54 3.90 -11.19 8.23
N GLN A 55 4.30 -9.94 7.99
CA GLN A 55 5.31 -9.27 8.78
C GLN A 55 4.86 -9.08 10.24
N ALA A 56 3.62 -8.64 10.45
CA ALA A 56 3.04 -8.48 11.79
C ALA A 56 3.05 -9.80 12.56
N TRP A 57 2.62 -10.88 11.93
CA TRP A 57 2.63 -12.21 12.54
C TRP A 57 4.04 -12.64 12.96
N ARG A 58 5.05 -12.46 12.09
CA ARG A 58 6.45 -12.78 12.38
C ARG A 58 7.01 -11.97 13.54
N GLN A 59 6.56 -10.73 13.70
CA GLN A 59 6.98 -9.81 14.75
C GLN A 59 6.15 -9.95 16.04
N GLY A 60 5.13 -10.80 16.06
CA GLY A 60 4.21 -10.95 17.21
C GLY A 60 3.25 -9.78 17.37
N VAL A 61 3.13 -8.89 16.38
CA VAL A 61 2.19 -7.78 16.34
C VAL A 61 0.80 -8.31 16.00
N LYS A 62 -0.22 -7.88 16.76
CA LYS A 62 -1.59 -8.40 16.64
C LYS A 62 -2.52 -7.49 15.83
N GLU A 63 -2.15 -6.22 15.69
CA GLU A 63 -2.94 -5.21 15.00
C GLU A 63 -2.01 -4.29 14.21
N ILE A 64 -2.41 -3.93 12.99
CA ILE A 64 -1.66 -3.04 12.09
C ILE A 64 -2.57 -1.96 11.50
N SER A 65 -1.96 -0.89 11.00
CA SER A 65 -2.60 0.13 10.17
C SER A 65 -2.28 -0.09 8.69
N VAL A 66 -3.29 0.09 7.83
CA VAL A 66 -3.10 0.29 6.39
C VAL A 66 -3.64 1.67 6.02
N ILE A 67 -2.88 2.40 5.22
CA ILE A 67 -3.11 3.83 4.97
C ILE A 67 -3.16 4.09 3.47
N GLU A 68 -4.14 4.90 3.02
CA GLU A 68 -4.19 5.46 1.68
C GLU A 68 -4.12 6.99 1.77
N PHE A 69 -3.16 7.58 1.08
CA PHE A 69 -3.08 9.01 0.82
C PHE A 69 -3.57 9.27 -0.60
N GLY A 70 -4.55 10.19 -0.74
CA GLY A 70 -5.25 10.44 -2.00
C GLY A 70 -6.42 9.48 -2.20
N VAL A 71 -7.56 9.82 -1.62
CA VAL A 71 -8.76 8.98 -1.64
C VAL A 71 -9.69 9.34 -2.81
N ALA A 72 -9.76 10.64 -3.16
CA ALA A 72 -10.56 11.18 -4.25
C ALA A 72 -12.00 10.60 -4.27
N GLY A 73 -12.41 9.93 -5.35
CA GLY A 73 -13.73 9.31 -5.48
C GLY A 73 -13.99 8.09 -4.57
N GLY A 74 -13.02 7.66 -3.78
CA GLY A 74 -13.14 6.64 -2.73
C GLY A 74 -13.07 5.19 -3.18
N ASN A 75 -12.89 4.91 -4.47
CA ASN A 75 -12.84 3.52 -4.95
C ASN A 75 -11.60 2.78 -4.44
N GLY A 76 -10.49 3.50 -4.23
CA GLY A 76 -9.28 2.98 -3.62
C GLY A 76 -9.53 2.56 -2.18
N LEU A 77 -9.98 3.50 -1.34
CA LEU A 77 -10.20 3.28 0.09
C LEU A 77 -11.22 2.16 0.37
N VAL A 78 -12.30 2.10 -0.40
CA VAL A 78 -13.27 1.01 -0.30
C VAL A 78 -12.65 -0.33 -0.69
N SER A 79 -11.82 -0.37 -1.73
CA SER A 79 -11.11 -1.59 -2.10
C SER A 79 -10.09 -2.01 -1.02
N LEU A 80 -9.36 -1.04 -0.44
CA LEU A 80 -8.42 -1.28 0.65
C LEU A 80 -9.13 -1.85 1.89
N GLN A 81 -10.30 -1.30 2.24
CA GLN A 81 -11.16 -1.81 3.31
C GLN A 81 -11.59 -3.26 3.06
N GLU A 82 -12.11 -3.57 1.85
CA GLU A 82 -12.54 -4.92 1.49
C GLU A 82 -11.39 -5.94 1.58
N GLU A 83 -10.19 -5.56 1.13
CA GLU A 83 -9.01 -6.42 1.22
C GLU A 83 -8.47 -6.55 2.64
N ALA A 84 -8.50 -5.47 3.44
CA ALA A 84 -8.13 -5.51 4.84
C ALA A 84 -9.03 -6.48 5.65
N GLU A 85 -10.34 -6.41 5.43
CA GLU A 85 -11.31 -7.32 6.07
C GLU A 85 -11.09 -8.79 5.65
N ALA A 86 -10.74 -9.02 4.38
CA ALA A 86 -10.42 -10.37 3.89
C ALA A 86 -9.13 -10.91 4.50
N VAL A 87 -8.08 -10.10 4.54
CA VAL A 87 -6.78 -10.48 5.14
C VAL A 87 -6.92 -10.71 6.64
N GLU A 88 -7.64 -9.83 7.37
CA GLU A 88 -7.90 -10.02 8.80
C GLU A 88 -8.62 -11.35 9.08
N ARG A 89 -9.65 -11.67 8.29
CA ARG A 89 -10.40 -12.93 8.43
C ARG A 89 -9.51 -14.15 8.24
N ASP A 90 -8.62 -14.12 7.23
CA ASP A 90 -7.79 -15.28 6.88
C ASP A 90 -6.56 -15.41 7.81
N THR A 91 -6.01 -14.30 8.31
CA THR A 91 -4.76 -14.29 9.09
C THR A 91 -4.96 -14.15 10.59
N GLY A 92 -6.06 -13.50 11.00
CA GLY A 92 -6.31 -13.14 12.39
C GLY A 92 -5.52 -11.94 12.90
N ILE A 93 -4.79 -11.24 12.02
CA ILE A 93 -4.17 -9.96 12.35
C ILE A 93 -5.23 -8.87 12.18
N ALA A 94 -5.52 -8.11 13.24
CA ALA A 94 -6.48 -7.02 13.18
C ALA A 94 -5.94 -5.87 12.30
N ILE A 95 -6.80 -5.27 11.49
CA ILE A 95 -6.38 -4.23 10.54
C ILE A 95 -7.30 -3.02 10.66
N LYS A 96 -6.71 -1.83 10.90
CA LYS A 96 -7.38 -0.54 10.81
C LYS A 96 -7.01 0.16 9.52
N VAL A 97 -8.02 0.72 8.86
CA VAL A 97 -7.86 1.40 7.58
C VAL A 97 -7.99 2.91 7.79
N TYR A 98 -7.05 3.66 7.22
CA TYR A 98 -7.05 5.12 7.26
C TYR A 98 -6.94 5.67 5.84
N GLY A 99 -7.79 6.65 5.49
CA GLY A 99 -7.71 7.39 4.24
C GLY A 99 -7.46 8.87 4.53
N PHE A 100 -6.51 9.47 3.84
CA PHE A 100 -6.20 10.90 3.92
C PHE A 100 -6.54 11.58 2.60
N ASP A 101 -7.22 12.71 2.66
CA ASP A 101 -7.63 13.45 1.46
C ASP A 101 -7.95 14.92 1.77
N MET A 102 -7.84 15.79 0.78
CA MET A 102 -8.30 17.19 0.89
C MET A 102 -9.82 17.33 0.95
N GLY A 103 -10.56 16.28 0.55
CA GLY A 103 -12.00 16.26 0.50
C GLY A 103 -12.60 16.98 -0.73
N ALA A 104 -13.63 17.77 -0.52
CA ALA A 104 -14.35 18.44 -1.62
C ALA A 104 -13.51 19.48 -2.38
N VAL A 105 -12.37 19.88 -1.84
CA VAL A 105 -11.46 20.87 -2.47
C VAL A 105 -10.68 20.26 -3.63
N GLY A 106 -10.42 18.93 -3.61
CA GLY A 106 -9.53 18.29 -4.56
C GLY A 106 -8.05 18.59 -4.30
N LEU A 107 -7.18 18.55 -5.33
CA LEU A 107 -5.75 18.80 -5.16
C LEU A 107 -5.50 20.20 -4.54
N PRO A 108 -4.54 20.31 -3.59
CA PRO A 108 -4.19 21.57 -2.95
C PRO A 108 -3.49 22.53 -3.93
N ASP A 109 -3.28 23.77 -3.46
CA ASP A 109 -2.42 24.72 -4.18
C ASP A 109 -0.99 24.17 -4.30
N PHE A 110 -0.37 24.41 -5.46
CA PHE A 110 0.98 23.95 -5.78
C PHE A 110 2.03 24.83 -5.11
N ILE A 111 3.24 24.30 -4.97
CA ILE A 111 4.36 25.04 -4.40
C ILE A 111 4.92 26.15 -5.32
N GLY A 112 4.41 26.22 -6.55
CA GLY A 112 4.73 27.30 -7.49
C GLY A 112 5.93 27.05 -8.39
N ASP A 113 6.41 25.81 -8.48
CA ASP A 113 7.47 25.40 -9.39
C ASP A 113 7.18 24.04 -10.04
N TYR A 114 8.11 23.54 -10.87
CA TYR A 114 7.95 22.34 -11.68
C TYR A 114 7.80 21.02 -10.90
N ARG A 115 8.14 20.99 -9.61
CA ARG A 115 8.17 19.76 -8.81
C ARG A 115 6.79 19.16 -8.60
N ASP A 116 5.74 19.98 -8.57
CA ASP A 116 4.34 19.52 -8.48
C ASP A 116 3.70 19.23 -9.85
N HIS A 117 4.48 19.15 -10.93
CA HIS A 117 4.00 18.89 -12.28
C HIS A 117 2.82 19.77 -12.72
N PRO A 118 2.95 21.11 -12.73
CA PRO A 118 1.89 22.01 -13.16
C PRO A 118 1.57 21.91 -14.66
N ASP A 119 2.37 21.17 -15.41
CA ASP A 119 2.14 20.79 -16.80
C ASP A 119 1.18 19.60 -16.96
N VAL A 120 0.89 18.89 -15.86
CA VAL A 120 0.03 17.69 -15.84
C VAL A 120 -1.23 17.91 -14.98
N TRP A 121 -1.09 18.51 -13.82
CA TRP A 121 -2.13 18.62 -12.81
C TRP A 121 -2.59 20.05 -12.59
N GLN A 122 -3.79 20.24 -11.98
CA GLN A 122 -4.31 21.56 -11.60
C GLN A 122 -4.85 21.51 -10.17
N PRO A 123 -4.71 22.62 -9.39
CA PRO A 123 -5.41 22.75 -8.12
C PRO A 123 -6.91 22.52 -8.29
N GLY A 124 -7.49 21.74 -7.38
CA GLY A 124 -8.91 21.38 -7.43
C GLY A 124 -9.26 20.14 -8.24
N ASP A 125 -8.28 19.47 -8.89
CA ASP A 125 -8.52 18.19 -9.53
C ASP A 125 -8.94 17.12 -8.48
N PHE A 126 -9.75 16.16 -8.90
CA PHE A 126 -10.21 15.00 -8.09
C PHE A 126 -11.03 15.35 -6.83
N PRO A 127 -12.02 16.25 -6.87
CA PRO A 127 -12.84 16.57 -5.72
C PRO A 127 -13.62 15.36 -5.21
N MET A 128 -13.75 15.23 -3.88
CA MET A 128 -14.45 14.14 -3.22
C MET A 128 -15.93 14.44 -3.02
N ASP A 129 -16.81 13.46 -3.23
CA ASP A 129 -18.15 13.41 -2.66
C ASP A 129 -18.10 12.68 -1.30
N GLU A 130 -17.83 13.46 -0.24
CA GLU A 130 -17.64 12.94 1.10
C GLU A 130 -18.85 12.13 1.61
N ALA A 131 -20.05 12.64 1.40
CA ALA A 131 -21.27 11.99 1.91
C ALA A 131 -21.47 10.62 1.27
N LYS A 132 -21.27 10.52 -0.06
CA LYS A 132 -21.36 9.28 -0.80
C LYS A 132 -20.25 8.29 -0.40
N LEU A 133 -19.03 8.77 -0.13
CA LEU A 133 -17.94 7.92 0.33
C LEU A 133 -18.21 7.39 1.73
N ARG A 134 -18.56 8.25 2.69
CA ARG A 134 -18.82 7.83 4.09
C ARG A 134 -19.92 6.77 4.19
N ALA A 135 -20.92 6.81 3.33
CA ALA A 135 -21.97 5.79 3.26
C ALA A 135 -21.46 4.38 2.85
N ARG A 136 -20.24 4.29 2.29
CA ARG A 136 -19.59 3.04 1.84
C ARG A 136 -18.53 2.53 2.80
N LEU A 137 -18.12 3.36 3.77
CA LEU A 137 -17.05 3.00 4.70
C LEU A 137 -17.60 2.24 5.92
N SER A 138 -16.85 1.25 6.37
CA SER A 138 -17.13 0.52 7.61
C SER A 138 -16.67 1.31 8.84
N ALA A 139 -17.12 0.90 10.02
CA ALA A 139 -16.69 1.49 11.29
C ALA A 139 -15.17 1.33 11.57
N ARG A 140 -14.46 0.48 10.82
CA ARG A 140 -13.00 0.28 10.95
C ARG A 140 -12.18 1.16 10.04
N THR A 141 -12.83 1.89 9.14
CA THR A 141 -12.19 2.80 8.20
C THR A 141 -12.40 4.23 8.65
N THR A 142 -11.31 4.94 8.85
CA THR A 142 -11.31 6.34 9.26
C THR A 142 -10.89 7.22 8.09
N LEU A 143 -11.77 8.14 7.68
CA LEU A 143 -11.46 9.16 6.69
C LEU A 143 -11.02 10.44 7.40
N ILE A 144 -9.80 10.90 7.11
CA ILE A 144 -9.14 12.06 7.67
C ILE A 144 -9.06 13.12 6.55
N LEU A 145 -9.77 14.23 6.75
CA LEU A 145 -9.85 15.30 5.75
C LEU A 145 -8.99 16.49 6.14
N GLY A 146 -8.35 17.07 5.16
CA GLY A 146 -7.49 18.25 5.26
C GLY A 146 -6.15 18.05 4.57
N ASN A 147 -5.35 19.11 4.54
CA ASN A 147 -4.02 19.04 3.94
C ASN A 147 -3.15 17.99 4.64
N VAL A 148 -2.53 17.12 3.86
CA VAL A 148 -1.67 16.03 4.36
C VAL A 148 -0.57 16.57 5.29
N LYS A 149 0.00 17.72 4.95
CA LYS A 149 1.00 18.42 5.78
C LYS A 149 0.55 18.62 7.23
N ASP A 150 -0.72 18.98 7.42
CA ASP A 150 -1.27 19.28 8.75
C ASP A 150 -1.81 18.02 9.44
N THR A 151 -2.43 17.14 8.67
CA THR A 151 -3.11 15.94 9.19
C THR A 151 -2.13 14.84 9.60
N VAL A 152 -1.04 14.61 8.88
CA VAL A 152 -0.01 13.61 9.24
C VAL A 152 0.69 13.99 10.55
N GLY A 153 0.98 15.29 10.78
CA GLY A 153 1.64 15.74 11.99
C GLY A 153 0.86 15.44 13.29
N SER A 154 -0.48 15.49 13.23
CA SER A 154 -1.36 15.24 14.38
C SER A 154 -1.90 13.80 14.47
N PHE A 155 -1.73 13.00 13.42
CA PHE A 155 -2.36 11.69 13.26
C PHE A 155 -2.10 10.73 14.42
N PHE A 156 -0.83 10.57 14.82
CA PHE A 156 -0.46 9.61 15.86
C PHE A 156 -0.96 10.00 17.25
N GLN A 157 -1.06 11.29 17.53
CA GLN A 157 -1.61 11.80 18.80
C GLN A 157 -3.12 11.63 18.84
N SER A 158 -3.80 11.98 17.75
CA SER A 158 -5.26 12.03 17.66
C SER A 158 -5.90 10.65 17.55
N HIS A 159 -5.30 9.76 16.76
CA HIS A 159 -5.89 8.47 16.42
C HIS A 159 -5.21 7.28 17.11
N ARG A 160 -3.96 7.43 17.60
CA ARG A 160 -3.17 6.36 18.21
C ARG A 160 -3.24 5.08 17.37
N PRO A 161 -2.87 5.14 16.09
CA PRO A 161 -2.98 4.01 15.19
C PRO A 161 -2.04 2.89 15.63
N PRO A 162 -2.39 1.61 15.39
CA PRO A 162 -1.44 0.52 15.49
C PRO A 162 -0.27 0.72 14.50
N PRO A 163 0.83 -0.07 14.63
CA PRO A 163 1.99 0.07 13.75
C PRO A 163 1.61 0.06 12.27
N ILE A 164 2.26 0.91 11.49
CA ILE A 164 2.07 1.00 10.04
C ILE A 164 2.50 -0.33 9.41
N GLY A 165 1.59 -0.97 8.69
CA GLY A 165 1.80 -2.20 7.95
C GLY A 165 1.92 -1.97 6.44
N PHE A 166 1.01 -1.19 5.85
CA PHE A 166 0.99 -0.88 4.41
C PHE A 166 0.59 0.57 4.18
N VAL A 167 1.20 1.21 3.18
CA VAL A 167 0.86 2.57 2.76
C VAL A 167 0.68 2.60 1.24
N SER A 168 -0.42 3.20 0.77
CA SER A 168 -0.59 3.63 -0.62
C SER A 168 -0.46 5.14 -0.69
N ILE A 169 0.35 5.65 -1.62
CA ILE A 169 0.53 7.06 -1.95
C ILE A 169 0.02 7.25 -3.37
N ASP A 170 -1.01 8.07 -3.53
CA ASP A 170 -1.75 8.34 -4.76
C ASP A 170 -2.22 9.82 -4.67
N VAL A 171 -1.25 10.74 -4.60
CA VAL A 171 -1.47 12.16 -4.29
C VAL A 171 -0.91 13.10 -5.36
N ASP A 172 -0.47 12.55 -6.49
CA ASP A 172 -0.05 13.23 -7.72
C ASP A 172 1.16 14.17 -7.54
N LEU A 173 1.15 15.02 -6.52
CA LEU A 173 2.08 16.12 -6.32
C LEU A 173 3.31 15.71 -5.51
N TYR A 174 4.46 16.27 -5.86
CA TYR A 174 5.68 16.15 -5.04
C TYR A 174 5.46 16.64 -3.61
N SER A 175 4.83 17.83 -3.46
CA SER A 175 4.60 18.44 -2.14
C SER A 175 3.74 17.54 -1.25
N SER A 176 2.65 16.99 -1.77
CA SER A 176 1.76 16.07 -1.06
C SER A 176 2.45 14.74 -0.75
N SER A 177 3.23 14.20 -1.68
CA SER A 177 3.98 12.95 -1.50
C SER A 177 5.06 13.07 -0.43
N ARG A 178 5.83 14.18 -0.44
CA ARG A 178 6.81 14.52 0.60
C ARG A 178 6.14 14.58 1.98
N ASP A 179 5.00 15.23 2.08
CA ASP A 179 4.28 15.39 3.34
C ASP A 179 3.63 14.07 3.80
N ALA A 180 3.13 13.23 2.87
CA ALA A 180 2.63 11.89 3.15
C ALA A 180 3.73 10.95 3.68
N LEU A 181 4.94 11.01 3.12
CA LEU A 181 6.10 10.28 3.61
C LEU A 181 6.50 10.68 5.05
N GLY A 182 6.07 11.85 5.52
CA GLY A 182 6.17 12.27 6.90
C GLY A 182 5.55 11.27 7.90
N VAL A 183 4.63 10.42 7.46
CA VAL A 183 4.01 9.38 8.30
C VAL A 183 5.04 8.45 8.94
N PHE A 184 6.20 8.22 8.30
CA PHE A 184 7.27 7.38 8.81
C PHE A 184 8.19 8.07 9.82
N HIS A 185 8.08 9.40 9.99
CA HIS A 185 8.94 10.23 10.85
C HIS A 185 8.18 11.03 11.90
N SER A 186 6.85 11.09 11.81
CA SER A 186 6.04 11.86 12.74
C SER A 186 6.21 11.37 14.18
N PRO A 187 6.17 12.27 15.17
CA PRO A 187 6.25 11.88 16.57
C PRO A 187 5.18 10.84 16.94
N GLY A 188 5.60 9.74 17.55
CA GLY A 188 4.72 8.61 17.89
C GLY A 188 4.52 7.60 16.75
N SER A 189 5.10 7.82 15.56
CA SER A 189 5.04 6.85 14.47
C SER A 189 5.68 5.53 14.88
N GLN A 190 4.95 4.46 14.64
CA GLN A 190 5.42 3.09 14.75
C GLN A 190 5.14 2.37 13.44
N MET A 191 6.07 1.54 12.99
CA MET A 191 5.91 0.74 11.78
C MET A 191 6.51 -0.65 11.97
N LEU A 192 6.07 -1.59 11.16
CA LEU A 192 6.71 -2.90 11.06
C LEU A 192 8.16 -2.74 10.57
N TRP A 193 9.00 -3.76 10.74
CA TRP A 193 10.40 -3.73 10.25
C TRP A 193 10.47 -3.43 8.75
N HIS A 194 9.53 -3.95 8.00
CA HIS A 194 9.37 -3.75 6.56
C HIS A 194 7.90 -3.53 6.27
N ALA A 195 7.53 -2.34 5.84
CA ALA A 195 6.17 -2.00 5.45
C ALA A 195 6.11 -1.80 3.93
N PRO A 196 5.33 -2.61 3.19
CA PRO A 196 5.08 -2.33 1.77
C PRO A 196 4.51 -0.93 1.56
N VAL A 197 4.93 -0.30 0.47
CA VAL A 197 4.43 1.00 0.01
C VAL A 197 4.10 0.90 -1.47
N TYR A 198 2.97 1.42 -1.88
CA TYR A 198 2.59 1.56 -3.28
C TYR A 198 2.58 3.04 -3.65
N PHE A 199 3.18 3.38 -4.79
CA PHE A 199 3.17 4.73 -5.37
C PHE A 199 2.45 4.68 -6.71
N ASP A 200 1.38 5.48 -6.90
CA ASP A 200 0.60 5.41 -8.14
C ASP A 200 1.21 6.25 -9.27
N ASP A 201 1.86 7.37 -8.95
CA ASP A 201 2.24 8.38 -9.91
C ASP A 201 3.74 8.43 -10.22
N ILE A 202 4.45 7.30 -10.14
CA ILE A 202 5.89 7.26 -10.43
C ILE A 202 6.25 7.04 -11.89
N ASP A 203 5.28 6.78 -12.78
CA ASP A 203 5.57 6.32 -14.13
C ASP A 203 4.58 6.76 -15.23
N PHE A 204 3.90 7.89 -15.03
CA PHE A 204 3.11 8.49 -16.11
C PHE A 204 4.00 9.06 -17.23
N ILE A 205 3.40 9.38 -18.39
CA ILE A 205 4.12 9.86 -19.57
C ILE A 205 4.92 11.12 -19.23
N PHE A 206 6.21 11.11 -19.54
CA PHE A 206 7.19 12.16 -19.25
C PHE A 206 7.50 12.40 -17.79
N ASN A 207 7.09 11.51 -16.88
CA ASN A 207 7.54 11.58 -15.49
C ASN A 207 9.07 11.46 -15.40
N HIS A 208 9.65 12.10 -14.39
CA HIS A 208 11.10 12.11 -14.17
C HIS A 208 11.45 12.24 -12.67
N ARG A 209 12.63 11.77 -12.31
CA ARG A 209 13.11 11.75 -10.91
C ARG A 209 13.32 13.11 -10.25
N PHE A 210 13.14 14.21 -10.95
CA PHE A 210 13.34 15.57 -10.44
C PHE A 210 12.03 16.24 -9.99
N ALA A 211 10.90 15.53 -10.03
CA ALA A 211 9.59 16.01 -9.64
C ALA A 211 8.71 14.85 -9.12
N GLY A 212 7.50 15.18 -8.66
CA GLY A 212 6.49 14.23 -8.23
C GLY A 212 6.95 13.28 -7.12
N GLU A 213 6.35 12.12 -7.08
CA GLU A 213 6.63 11.08 -6.10
C GLU A 213 8.09 10.59 -6.14
N LEU A 214 8.72 10.53 -7.32
CA LEU A 214 10.11 10.08 -7.46
C LEU A 214 11.09 11.01 -6.74
N LEU A 215 10.90 12.33 -6.84
CA LEU A 215 11.71 13.29 -6.11
C LEU A 215 11.48 13.17 -4.61
N ALA A 216 10.21 13.03 -4.18
CA ALA A 216 9.87 12.87 -2.77
C ALA A 216 10.54 11.64 -2.14
N ILE A 217 10.62 10.51 -2.88
CA ILE A 217 11.33 9.29 -2.46
C ILE A 217 12.83 9.54 -2.34
N ASP A 218 13.45 10.19 -3.33
CA ASP A 218 14.90 10.49 -3.32
C ASP A 218 15.27 11.37 -2.12
N GLU A 219 14.51 12.45 -1.88
CA GLU A 219 14.73 13.35 -0.74
C GLU A 219 14.46 12.67 0.60
N PHE A 220 13.39 11.90 0.72
CA PHE A 220 13.13 11.09 1.91
C PHE A 220 14.33 10.20 2.24
N ASN A 221 14.85 9.49 1.26
CA ASN A 221 16.02 8.63 1.43
C ASN A 221 17.29 9.42 1.78
N GLY A 222 17.44 10.63 1.28
CA GLY A 222 18.56 11.51 1.62
C GLY A 222 18.52 12.00 3.07
N LEU A 223 17.34 12.34 3.57
CA LEU A 223 17.13 12.94 4.88
C LEU A 223 16.95 11.90 6.00
N SER A 224 16.29 10.79 5.73
CA SER A 224 16.00 9.78 6.73
C SER A 224 17.24 9.00 7.13
N GLN A 225 17.47 8.85 8.45
CA GLN A 225 18.60 8.08 8.99
C GLN A 225 18.26 6.59 9.18
N HIS A 226 17.01 6.26 9.48
CA HIS A 226 16.63 4.93 9.97
C HIS A 226 15.60 4.23 9.13
N VAL A 227 14.79 4.96 8.38
CA VAL A 227 13.82 4.40 7.45
C VAL A 227 14.27 4.71 6.04
N LYS A 228 14.32 3.70 5.18
CA LYS A 228 14.68 3.85 3.76
C LYS A 228 13.60 3.22 2.91
N LEU A 229 13.31 3.87 1.80
CA LEU A 229 12.39 3.36 0.77
C LEU A 229 13.22 2.78 -0.37
N ASP A 230 12.91 1.55 -0.75
CA ASP A 230 13.49 0.93 -1.93
C ASP A 230 12.42 0.15 -2.69
N ARG A 231 12.63 -0.10 -3.98
CA ARG A 231 11.73 -0.94 -4.76
C ARG A 231 11.61 -2.31 -4.11
N TRP A 232 10.41 -2.87 -4.17
CA TRP A 232 10.22 -4.23 -3.66
C TRP A 232 10.84 -5.24 -4.63
N HIS A 233 12.14 -5.46 -4.50
CA HIS A 233 12.85 -6.46 -5.27
C HIS A 233 12.27 -7.85 -5.03
N GLY A 234 12.01 -8.58 -6.09
CA GLY A 234 11.46 -9.94 -6.00
C GLY A 234 9.95 -10.03 -5.82
N VAL A 235 9.19 -8.91 -5.76
CA VAL A 235 7.72 -8.96 -5.68
C VAL A 235 7.09 -9.73 -6.85
N ALA A 236 7.73 -9.74 -8.01
CA ALA A 236 7.30 -10.47 -9.20
C ALA A 236 7.67 -11.97 -9.17
N ASN A 237 8.57 -12.40 -8.27
CA ASN A 237 9.08 -13.77 -8.26
C ASN A 237 7.98 -14.80 -7.96
N GLY A 238 7.91 -15.84 -8.82
CA GLY A 238 6.95 -16.93 -8.65
C GLY A 238 5.50 -16.58 -8.96
N ARG A 239 5.21 -15.37 -9.48
CA ARG A 239 3.86 -14.95 -9.87
C ARG A 239 3.52 -15.43 -11.29
N PRO A 240 2.25 -15.78 -11.55
CA PRO A 240 1.78 -16.09 -12.89
C PRO A 240 1.89 -14.93 -13.89
N PHE A 241 1.83 -13.68 -13.39
CA PHE A 241 1.86 -12.45 -14.20
C PHE A 241 2.98 -11.51 -13.71
N PRO A 242 4.27 -11.88 -13.86
CA PRO A 242 5.38 -11.07 -13.34
C PRO A 242 5.58 -9.75 -14.06
N GLU A 243 4.98 -9.59 -15.25
CA GLU A 243 5.03 -8.40 -16.10
C GLU A 243 3.99 -7.32 -15.76
N ARG A 244 3.19 -7.53 -14.73
CA ARG A 244 2.15 -6.56 -14.37
C ARG A 244 2.74 -5.24 -13.94
N HIS A 245 2.26 -4.17 -14.56
CA HIS A 245 2.78 -2.83 -14.40
C HIS A 245 2.77 -2.33 -12.95
N PHE A 246 1.70 -2.57 -12.19
CA PHE A 246 1.62 -2.15 -10.79
C PHE A 246 2.74 -2.74 -9.89
N LEU A 247 3.35 -3.87 -10.28
CA LEU A 247 4.46 -4.46 -9.53
C LEU A 247 5.71 -3.55 -9.55
N THR A 248 5.89 -2.74 -10.59
CA THR A 248 7.01 -1.78 -10.68
C THR A 248 6.81 -0.58 -9.77
N LYS A 249 5.60 -0.35 -9.29
CA LYS A 249 5.17 0.71 -8.38
C LYS A 249 5.21 0.29 -6.91
N MET A 250 5.54 -0.98 -6.63
CA MET A 250 5.66 -1.51 -5.27
C MET A 250 7.05 -1.23 -4.70
N TYR A 251 7.07 -0.61 -3.55
CA TYR A 251 8.24 -0.31 -2.72
C TYR A 251 8.11 -0.95 -1.35
N VAL A 252 9.15 -0.83 -0.55
CA VAL A 252 9.16 -1.20 0.87
C VAL A 252 9.84 -0.11 1.66
N ALA A 253 9.20 0.34 2.72
CA ALA A 253 9.83 1.14 3.76
C ALA A 253 10.53 0.19 4.74
N HIS A 254 11.86 0.29 4.82
CA HIS A 254 12.70 -0.53 5.69
C HIS A 254 13.09 0.26 6.93
N ASN A 255 12.62 -0.15 8.11
CA ASN A 255 13.10 0.36 9.38
C ASN A 255 14.42 -0.34 9.73
N LEU A 256 15.52 0.19 9.24
CA LEU A 256 16.86 -0.41 9.35
C LEU A 256 17.30 -0.59 10.81
N ARG A 257 16.93 0.37 11.70
CA ARG A 257 17.26 0.28 13.12
C ARG A 257 16.49 -0.85 13.82
N ALA A 258 15.18 -0.93 13.59
CA ALA A 258 14.37 -1.98 14.18
C ALA A 258 14.74 -3.36 13.61
N ALA A 259 15.01 -3.45 12.31
CA ALA A 259 15.46 -4.69 11.68
C ALA A 259 16.79 -5.18 12.23
N ALA A 260 17.76 -4.28 12.50
CA ALA A 260 19.05 -4.63 13.08
C ALA A 260 18.95 -5.15 14.53
N GLN A 261 17.91 -4.72 15.27
CA GLN A 261 17.66 -5.15 16.65
C GLN A 261 16.70 -6.34 16.72
N SER A 262 16.18 -6.79 15.59
CA SER A 262 15.18 -7.85 15.54
C SER A 262 15.78 -9.21 15.93
N GLN A 263 14.98 -9.98 16.67
CA GLN A 263 15.19 -11.42 16.88
C GLN A 263 13.96 -12.14 16.32
N PRO A 264 13.96 -12.47 15.03
CA PRO A 264 12.82 -13.14 14.43
C PRO A 264 12.60 -14.52 15.07
N ASP A 265 11.37 -14.81 15.40
CA ASP A 265 10.95 -16.13 15.85
C ASP A 265 11.13 -17.12 14.68
N ARG A 266 12.15 -17.97 14.75
CA ARG A 266 12.49 -18.91 13.67
C ARG A 266 11.44 -20.00 13.48
N ASP A 267 10.61 -20.26 14.48
CA ASP A 267 9.53 -21.24 14.40
C ASP A 267 8.33 -20.71 13.59
N LYS A 268 8.28 -19.38 13.36
CA LYS A 268 7.26 -18.72 12.53
C LYS A 268 7.72 -18.55 11.09
N ALA A 269 8.02 -19.63 10.41
CA ALA A 269 8.48 -19.57 9.00
C ALA A 269 7.38 -19.12 8.02
N LEU A 270 6.13 -19.52 8.25
CA LEU A 270 4.97 -19.23 7.41
C LEU A 270 3.77 -18.80 8.24
N LEU A 271 2.98 -17.86 7.72
CA LEU A 271 1.72 -17.46 8.32
C LEU A 271 0.68 -18.59 8.18
N PRO A 272 0.17 -19.15 9.30
CA PRO A 272 -0.91 -20.12 9.21
C PRO A 272 -2.20 -19.40 8.80
N LEU A 273 -2.82 -19.84 7.72
CA LEU A 273 -4.16 -19.39 7.36
C LEU A 273 -5.20 -20.09 8.25
N ARG A 274 -6.23 -19.35 8.61
CA ARG A 274 -7.40 -19.94 9.26
C ARG A 274 -8.20 -20.75 8.26
N ALA A 275 -8.60 -21.96 8.64
CA ALA A 275 -9.41 -22.85 7.85
C ALA A 275 -10.85 -22.30 7.65
#